data_211fa42eca3a3a0023c325464d2b9482
#
_entry.id   211fa42eca3a3a0023c325464d2b9482
#
_cell.length_a   1.000
_cell.length_b   1.000
_cell.length_c   1.000
_cell.angle_alpha   90.00
_cell.angle_beta   90.00
_cell.angle_gamma   90.00
#
_symmetry.space_group_name_H-M   'P 1'
#
loop_
_entity.id
_entity.type
_entity.pdbx_description
1 polymer ?
#
loop_
_entity_poly.entity_id
_entity_poly.type
_entity_poly.pdbx_seq_one_letter_code
_entity_poly.pdbx_strand_id
1 'polypeptide(L)'
;MIYDKETIVVQAGKPVEFRFANTDNMPHNFAIVQPGSLEEIGQLAEATGRDADAKDRHFIPKSDKVLLGSRLLGPGEKQALSYDVPKQPGIYPYVCTYPGHWRRMYGALYVVANLEEYQSNPEKYLAANPLPVRDELMKSIGRNTEWKFDDLIGDVKKLPPGRSFDVGKNLFKVANCVGCHKLNNEGRELGPDLTKIEPKKHTTDELLRSI
;
A
#
# COMPACT_ATOMS: atom_id res chain seq x y z
N MET A 1 -1.04 0.46 8.03
CA MET A 1 -0.95 -0.26 6.73
C MET A 1 0.24 0.27 5.96
N ILE A 2 1.43 -0.20 6.30
CA ILE A 2 2.73 0.08 5.66
C ILE A 2 3.61 -1.16 5.84
N TYR A 3 4.66 -1.32 5.04
CA TYR A 3 5.73 -2.26 5.36
C TYR A 3 6.62 -1.68 6.46
N ASP A 4 7.18 -2.53 7.30
CA ASP A 4 8.14 -2.15 8.36
C ASP A 4 9.45 -1.60 7.77
N LYS A 5 9.78 -2.01 6.56
CA LYS A 5 10.93 -1.51 5.80
C LYS A 5 10.42 -0.79 4.55
N GLU A 6 10.73 0.48 4.43
CA GLU A 6 10.45 1.25 3.22
C GLU A 6 11.61 1.17 2.22
N THR A 7 12.77 0.78 2.69
CA THR A 7 14.01 0.62 1.92
C THR A 7 14.67 -0.68 2.25
N ILE A 8 14.96 -1.47 1.22
CA ILE A 8 15.76 -2.69 1.29
C ILE A 8 16.89 -2.52 0.28
N VAL A 9 18.12 -2.89 0.67
CA VAL A 9 19.29 -2.78 -0.21
C VAL A 9 19.94 -4.15 -0.36
N VAL A 10 20.20 -4.54 -1.61
CA VAL A 10 20.77 -5.84 -1.96
C VAL A 10 21.81 -5.69 -3.07
N GLN A 11 22.76 -6.62 -3.13
CA GLN A 11 23.75 -6.64 -4.19
C GLN A 11 23.19 -7.29 -5.46
N ALA A 12 23.47 -6.69 -6.60
CA ALA A 12 23.08 -7.19 -7.91
C ALA A 12 23.58 -8.64 -8.15
N GLY A 13 22.71 -9.48 -8.70
CA GLY A 13 23.02 -10.86 -9.04
C GLY A 13 23.25 -11.81 -7.89
N LYS A 14 22.94 -11.43 -6.65
CA LYS A 14 23.04 -12.33 -5.48
C LYS A 14 21.66 -12.86 -5.10
N PRO A 15 21.56 -14.14 -4.69
CA PRO A 15 20.31 -14.66 -4.16
C PRO A 15 20.02 -14.07 -2.77
N VAL A 16 18.73 -13.81 -2.50
CA VAL A 16 18.25 -13.34 -1.20
C VAL A 16 17.00 -14.09 -0.78
N GLU A 17 16.72 -14.11 0.51
CA GLU A 17 15.46 -14.60 1.05
C GLU A 17 14.72 -13.45 1.72
N PHE A 18 13.51 -13.16 1.26
CA PHE A 18 12.59 -12.25 1.94
C PHE A 18 11.71 -13.04 2.90
N ARG A 19 11.67 -12.61 4.15
CA ARG A 19 10.74 -13.14 5.15
C ARG A 19 9.62 -12.15 5.36
N PHE A 20 8.51 -12.42 4.70
CA PHE A 20 7.31 -11.60 4.78
C PHE A 20 6.38 -12.17 5.86
N ALA A 21 6.01 -11.33 6.84
CA ALA A 21 5.09 -11.67 7.93
C ALA A 21 3.99 -10.60 7.98
N ASN A 22 2.74 -11.03 8.00
CA ASN A 22 1.61 -10.15 8.19
C ASN A 22 1.28 -10.02 9.68
N THR A 23 1.58 -8.88 10.28
CA THR A 23 1.25 -8.55 11.68
C THR A 23 0.02 -7.65 11.79
N ASP A 24 -0.61 -7.29 10.66
CA ASP A 24 -1.82 -6.47 10.58
C ASP A 24 -3.09 -7.34 10.65
N ASN A 25 -4.22 -6.73 10.90
CA ASN A 25 -5.53 -7.38 10.90
C ASN A 25 -6.14 -7.56 9.50
N MET A 26 -5.55 -6.95 8.48
CA MET A 26 -5.98 -7.07 7.08
C MET A 26 -5.08 -8.01 6.29
N PRO A 27 -5.60 -8.65 5.22
CA PRO A 27 -4.75 -9.43 4.33
C PRO A 27 -3.76 -8.56 3.54
N HIS A 28 -2.54 -9.03 3.39
CA HIS A 28 -1.49 -8.36 2.62
C HIS A 28 -0.72 -9.35 1.75
N ASN A 29 -0.19 -8.85 0.64
CA ASN A 29 0.80 -9.54 -0.17
C ASN A 29 2.03 -8.65 -0.38
N PHE A 30 3.05 -9.23 -0.99
CA PHE A 30 4.31 -8.57 -1.30
C PHE A 30 4.66 -8.90 -2.75
N ALA A 31 4.78 -7.89 -3.60
CA ALA A 31 5.18 -8.06 -4.99
C ALA A 31 6.34 -7.12 -5.33
N ILE A 32 7.43 -7.66 -5.89
CA ILE A 32 8.53 -6.88 -6.48
C ILE A 32 8.20 -6.64 -7.94
N VAL A 33 8.37 -5.41 -8.40
CA VAL A 33 8.06 -5.01 -9.77
C VAL A 33 9.24 -4.36 -10.46
N GLN A 34 9.22 -4.30 -11.80
CA GLN A 34 10.25 -3.66 -12.60
C GLN A 34 10.41 -2.17 -12.23
N PRO A 35 11.61 -1.59 -12.41
CA PRO A 35 11.85 -0.16 -12.23
C PRO A 35 10.82 0.70 -12.98
N GLY A 36 10.25 1.70 -12.27
CA GLY A 36 9.27 2.62 -12.82
C GLY A 36 7.85 2.06 -13.01
N SER A 37 7.57 0.81 -12.58
CA SER A 37 6.27 0.15 -12.79
C SER A 37 5.33 0.19 -11.56
N LEU A 38 5.72 0.86 -10.48
CA LEU A 38 4.95 0.90 -9.22
C LEU A 38 3.47 1.28 -9.46
N GLU A 39 3.27 2.42 -10.10
CA GLU A 39 1.93 3.00 -10.30
C GLU A 39 1.10 2.19 -11.30
N GLU A 40 1.74 1.73 -12.38
CA GLU A 40 1.09 0.90 -13.38
C GLU A 40 0.58 -0.41 -12.78
N ILE A 41 1.44 -1.10 -12.00
CA ILE A 41 1.05 -2.34 -11.34
C ILE A 41 0.02 -2.09 -10.24
N GLY A 42 0.12 -0.99 -9.50
CA GLY A 42 -0.87 -0.60 -8.50
C GLY A 42 -2.24 -0.33 -9.11
N GLN A 43 -2.31 0.40 -10.23
CA GLN A 43 -3.54 0.65 -10.97
C GLN A 43 -4.11 -0.64 -11.59
N LEU A 44 -3.24 -1.50 -12.14
CA LEU A 44 -3.65 -2.80 -12.68
C LEU A 44 -4.22 -3.69 -11.57
N ALA A 45 -3.63 -3.70 -10.39
CA ALA A 45 -4.15 -4.44 -9.23
C ALA A 45 -5.55 -3.97 -8.83
N GLU A 46 -5.80 -2.67 -8.85
CA GLU A 46 -7.14 -2.13 -8.62
C GLU A 46 -8.13 -2.52 -9.72
N ALA A 47 -7.73 -2.44 -10.98
CA ALA A 47 -8.58 -2.79 -12.11
C ALA A 47 -8.98 -4.27 -12.10
N THR A 48 -8.00 -5.16 -11.82
CA THR A 48 -8.16 -6.62 -11.90
C THR A 48 -8.54 -7.27 -10.56
N GLY A 49 -8.70 -6.50 -9.49
CA GLY A 49 -9.05 -7.03 -8.17
C GLY A 49 -10.45 -7.66 -8.07
N ARG A 50 -11.28 -7.49 -9.11
CA ARG A 50 -12.63 -8.10 -9.23
C ARG A 50 -12.69 -9.26 -10.22
N ASP A 51 -11.59 -9.61 -10.86
CA ASP A 51 -11.55 -10.76 -11.74
C ASP A 51 -11.92 -12.02 -10.97
N ALA A 52 -12.59 -12.97 -11.64
CA ALA A 52 -13.04 -14.18 -11.00
C ALA A 52 -11.87 -14.99 -10.38
N ASP A 53 -10.67 -14.89 -10.97
CA ASP A 53 -9.45 -15.56 -10.52
C ASP A 53 -8.55 -14.70 -9.62
N ALA A 54 -8.99 -13.49 -9.23
CA ALA A 54 -8.14 -12.57 -8.45
C ALA A 54 -7.67 -13.17 -7.13
N LYS A 55 -8.53 -13.90 -6.42
CA LYS A 55 -8.18 -14.58 -5.17
C LYS A 55 -7.20 -15.72 -5.39
N ASP A 56 -7.38 -16.51 -6.44
CA ASP A 56 -6.54 -17.68 -6.74
C ASP A 56 -5.10 -17.27 -7.06
N ARG A 57 -4.92 -16.11 -7.67
CA ARG A 57 -3.61 -15.50 -7.92
C ARG A 57 -3.18 -14.52 -6.82
N HIS A 58 -3.79 -14.60 -5.64
CA HIS A 58 -3.44 -13.78 -4.47
C HIS A 58 -3.47 -12.27 -4.72
N PHE A 59 -4.34 -11.80 -5.62
CA PHE A 59 -4.43 -10.41 -6.11
C PHE A 59 -3.16 -9.89 -6.80
N ILE A 60 -2.23 -10.77 -7.19
CA ILE A 60 -1.09 -10.37 -8.01
C ILE A 60 -1.56 -10.16 -9.46
N PRO A 61 -1.38 -8.98 -10.06
CA PRO A 61 -1.75 -8.74 -11.45
C PRO A 61 -0.96 -9.62 -12.42
N LYS A 62 -1.62 -10.04 -13.51
CA LYS A 62 -0.95 -10.72 -14.62
C LYS A 62 -0.18 -9.68 -15.44
N SER A 63 1.12 -9.58 -15.22
CA SER A 63 2.02 -8.67 -15.92
C SER A 63 3.44 -9.22 -15.89
N ASP A 64 4.17 -9.07 -16.97
CA ASP A 64 5.61 -9.37 -17.08
C ASP A 64 6.48 -8.41 -16.26
N LYS A 65 5.89 -7.31 -15.78
CA LYS A 65 6.53 -6.36 -14.89
C LYS A 65 6.51 -6.78 -13.42
N VAL A 66 5.77 -7.82 -13.06
CA VAL A 66 5.84 -8.44 -11.72
C VAL A 66 6.94 -9.48 -11.73
N LEU A 67 7.98 -9.25 -10.95
CA LEU A 67 9.19 -10.10 -10.89
C LEU A 67 9.10 -11.17 -9.79
N LEU A 68 8.41 -10.88 -8.71
CA LEU A 68 8.17 -11.78 -7.58
C LEU A 68 6.81 -11.44 -6.97
N GLY A 69 6.04 -12.45 -6.57
CA GLY A 69 4.79 -12.28 -5.83
C GLY A 69 4.69 -13.27 -4.67
N SER A 70 4.24 -12.81 -3.52
CA SER A 70 3.88 -13.67 -2.38
C SER A 70 2.46 -14.21 -2.52
N ARG A 71 2.12 -15.20 -1.69
CA ARG A 71 0.72 -15.47 -1.39
C ARG A 71 0.06 -14.25 -0.72
N LEU A 72 -1.27 -14.20 -0.77
CA LEU A 72 -2.00 -13.32 0.13
C LEU A 72 -1.94 -13.90 1.54
N LEU A 73 -1.35 -13.17 2.47
CA LEU A 73 -1.23 -13.59 3.87
C LEU A 73 -2.32 -12.95 4.71
N GLY A 74 -3.07 -13.78 5.43
CA GLY A 74 -3.96 -13.34 6.49
C GLY A 74 -3.21 -12.91 7.75
N PRO A 75 -3.91 -12.39 8.77
CA PRO A 75 -3.32 -12.00 10.05
C PRO A 75 -2.49 -13.13 10.69
N GLY A 76 -1.26 -12.81 11.08
CA GLY A 76 -0.33 -13.76 11.73
C GLY A 76 0.39 -14.72 10.79
N GLU A 77 0.03 -14.77 9.51
CA GLU A 77 0.69 -15.64 8.53
C GLU A 77 2.07 -15.13 8.12
N LYS A 78 2.93 -16.06 7.69
CA LYS A 78 4.30 -15.78 7.25
C LYS A 78 4.63 -16.57 6.00
N GLN A 79 5.56 -16.04 5.20
CA GLN A 79 6.12 -16.70 4.02
C GLN A 79 7.58 -16.32 3.83
N ALA A 80 8.43 -17.30 3.51
CA ALA A 80 9.76 -17.07 2.98
C ALA A 80 9.70 -17.10 1.44
N LEU A 81 10.40 -16.17 0.81
CA LEU A 81 10.46 -15.98 -0.64
C LEU A 81 11.92 -15.94 -1.06
N SER A 82 12.39 -16.96 -1.75
CA SER A 82 13.69 -16.94 -2.41
C SER A 82 13.62 -16.10 -3.68
N TYR A 83 14.61 -15.25 -3.90
CA TYR A 83 14.66 -14.36 -5.06
C TYR A 83 16.08 -14.19 -5.58
N ASP A 84 16.25 -14.47 -6.87
CA ASP A 84 17.48 -14.17 -7.57
C ASP A 84 17.46 -12.70 -8.00
N VAL A 85 18.23 -11.88 -7.29
CA VAL A 85 18.29 -10.44 -7.54
C VAL A 85 18.77 -10.16 -8.97
N PRO A 86 18.11 -9.26 -9.71
CA PRO A 86 18.55 -8.87 -11.03
C PRO A 86 20.03 -8.43 -11.07
N LYS A 87 20.72 -8.76 -12.16
CA LYS A 87 22.11 -8.32 -12.35
C LYS A 87 22.23 -6.83 -12.67
N GLN A 88 21.14 -6.22 -13.13
CA GLN A 88 21.08 -4.79 -13.46
C GLN A 88 20.80 -3.99 -12.19
N PRO A 89 21.71 -3.08 -11.78
CA PRO A 89 21.45 -2.15 -10.68
C PRO A 89 20.27 -1.23 -10.99
N GLY A 90 19.53 -0.86 -9.95
CA GLY A 90 18.37 0.01 -10.10
C GLY A 90 17.46 0.01 -8.87
N ILE A 91 16.35 0.75 -8.97
CA ILE A 91 15.34 0.83 -7.93
C ILE A 91 14.15 -0.02 -8.38
N TYR A 92 13.95 -1.15 -7.74
CA TYR A 92 12.86 -2.09 -7.95
C TYR A 92 11.80 -1.87 -6.88
N PRO A 93 10.66 -1.25 -7.20
CA PRO A 93 9.62 -1.08 -6.19
C PRO A 93 9.09 -2.42 -5.71
N TYR A 94 8.68 -2.47 -4.44
CA TYR A 94 7.81 -3.54 -3.96
C TYR A 94 6.52 -2.93 -3.40
N VAL A 95 5.42 -3.66 -3.53
CA VAL A 95 4.09 -3.11 -3.33
C VAL A 95 3.11 -4.19 -2.89
N CYS A 96 2.16 -3.83 -2.03
CA CYS A 96 0.99 -4.64 -1.76
C CYS A 96 -0.05 -4.42 -2.87
N THR A 97 -0.38 -5.48 -3.58
CA THR A 97 -1.34 -5.45 -4.69
C THR A 97 -2.77 -5.84 -4.27
N TYR A 98 -3.00 -6.08 -2.98
CA TYR A 98 -4.37 -6.20 -2.48
C TYR A 98 -5.13 -4.90 -2.75
N PRO A 99 -6.37 -4.96 -3.27
CA PRO A 99 -7.09 -3.77 -3.70
C PRO A 99 -7.13 -2.66 -2.65
N GLY A 100 -6.80 -1.44 -3.06
CA GLY A 100 -6.78 -0.27 -2.19
C GLY A 100 -5.48 -0.03 -1.42
N HIS A 101 -4.52 -0.96 -1.40
CA HIS A 101 -3.33 -0.86 -0.54
C HIS A 101 -2.13 -0.16 -1.19
N TRP A 102 -1.97 -0.25 -2.50
CA TRP A 102 -0.73 0.08 -3.21
C TRP A 102 -0.22 1.51 -3.02
N ARG A 103 -1.12 2.49 -2.82
CA ARG A 103 -0.72 3.89 -2.63
C ARG A 103 -0.08 4.17 -1.28
N ARG A 104 -0.29 3.29 -0.29
CA ARG A 104 0.27 3.43 1.05
C ARG A 104 1.28 2.35 1.39
N MET A 105 1.07 1.14 0.87
CA MET A 105 1.88 -0.03 1.22
C MET A 105 2.84 -0.38 0.07
N TYR A 106 3.94 0.34 0.00
CA TYR A 106 5.01 0.16 -0.98
C TYR A 106 6.37 0.53 -0.39
N GLY A 107 7.44 0.13 -1.05
CA GLY A 107 8.80 0.49 -0.72
C GLY A 107 9.74 0.31 -1.91
N ALA A 108 11.03 0.48 -1.67
CA ALA A 108 12.07 0.42 -2.69
C ALA A 108 13.12 -0.64 -2.36
N LEU A 109 13.31 -1.59 -3.26
CA LEU A 109 14.44 -2.50 -3.28
C LEU A 109 15.54 -1.88 -4.15
N TYR A 110 16.59 -1.39 -3.50
CA TYR A 110 17.77 -0.88 -4.17
C TYR A 110 18.71 -2.05 -4.51
N VAL A 111 18.83 -2.35 -5.78
CA VAL A 111 19.80 -3.29 -6.31
C VAL A 111 21.06 -2.51 -6.64
N VAL A 112 22.11 -2.67 -5.84
CA VAL A 112 23.37 -1.93 -6.01
C VAL A 112 24.45 -2.83 -6.63
N ALA A 113 25.33 -2.24 -7.44
CA ALA A 113 26.43 -2.96 -8.04
C ALA A 113 27.47 -3.38 -6.98
N ASN A 114 27.73 -2.47 -6.04
CA ASN A 114 28.68 -2.69 -4.94
C ASN A 114 28.04 -2.29 -3.61
N LEU A 115 27.88 -3.25 -2.71
CA LEU A 115 27.27 -3.03 -1.40
C LEU A 115 28.20 -2.23 -0.46
N GLU A 116 29.50 -2.38 -0.56
CA GLU A 116 30.47 -1.64 0.26
C GLU A 116 30.45 -0.15 -0.08
N GLU A 117 30.34 0.19 -1.36
CA GLU A 117 30.19 1.56 -1.82
C GLU A 117 28.92 2.20 -1.25
N TYR A 118 27.80 1.50 -1.30
CA TYR A 118 26.57 1.95 -0.67
C TYR A 118 26.75 2.16 0.84
N GLN A 119 27.36 1.18 1.54
CA GLN A 119 27.57 1.23 2.99
C GLN A 119 28.49 2.36 3.44
N SER A 120 29.35 2.86 2.56
CA SER A 120 30.24 3.99 2.87
C SER A 120 29.48 5.30 3.12
N ASN A 121 28.34 5.51 2.45
CA ASN A 121 27.45 6.67 2.64
C ASN A 121 26.00 6.40 2.21
N PRO A 122 25.24 5.64 3.01
CA PRO A 122 23.88 5.23 2.67
C PRO A 122 22.93 6.43 2.45
N GLU A 123 23.01 7.43 3.32
CA GLU A 123 22.12 8.61 3.26
C GLU A 123 22.30 9.40 1.95
N LYS A 124 23.55 9.66 1.58
CA LYS A 124 23.86 10.34 0.33
C LYS A 124 23.39 9.54 -0.88
N TYR A 125 23.58 8.20 -0.85
CA TYR A 125 23.13 7.35 -1.94
C TYR A 125 21.61 7.39 -2.11
N LEU A 126 20.85 7.25 -1.02
CA LEU A 126 19.39 7.27 -1.04
C LEU A 126 18.84 8.64 -1.44
N ALA A 127 19.45 9.73 -0.94
CA ALA A 127 19.06 11.09 -1.31
C ALA A 127 19.28 11.39 -2.82
N ALA A 128 20.34 10.82 -3.40
CA ALA A 128 20.63 10.96 -4.84
C ALA A 128 19.76 10.06 -5.72
N ASN A 129 19.17 9.01 -5.15
CA ASN A 129 18.38 8.01 -5.87
C ASN A 129 17.01 7.80 -5.21
N PRO A 130 16.13 8.82 -5.13
CA PRO A 130 14.81 8.65 -4.56
C PRO A 130 13.95 7.71 -5.42
N LEU A 131 13.07 6.94 -4.79
CA LEU A 131 12.06 6.16 -5.53
C LEU A 131 11.16 7.13 -6.31
N PRO A 132 11.09 7.02 -7.65
CA PRO A 132 10.23 7.89 -8.44
C PRO A 132 8.75 7.61 -8.15
N VAL A 133 8.03 8.61 -7.65
CA VAL A 133 6.58 8.58 -7.44
C VAL A 133 5.94 9.69 -8.25
N ARG A 134 4.98 9.37 -9.13
CA ARG A 134 4.29 10.31 -10.01
C ARG A 134 2.85 10.55 -9.58
N ASP A 135 2.21 9.55 -8.96
CA ASP A 135 0.82 9.64 -8.49
C ASP A 135 0.69 10.76 -7.45
N GLU A 136 -0.17 11.74 -7.73
CA GLU A 136 -0.35 12.92 -6.87
C GLU A 136 -0.97 12.55 -5.50
N LEU A 137 -1.76 11.49 -5.45
CA LEU A 137 -2.32 11.01 -4.19
C LEU A 137 -1.21 10.41 -3.30
N MET A 138 -0.28 9.65 -3.90
CA MET A 138 0.87 9.10 -3.15
C MET A 138 1.75 10.21 -2.60
N LYS A 139 1.96 11.31 -3.35
CA LYS A 139 2.73 12.47 -2.89
C LYS A 139 2.05 13.21 -1.74
N SER A 140 0.71 13.27 -1.75
CA SER A 140 -0.08 13.98 -0.75
C SER A 140 -0.37 13.16 0.51
N ILE A 141 -0.30 11.83 0.44
CA ILE A 141 -0.51 10.95 1.59
C ILE A 141 0.78 10.90 2.41
N GLY A 142 0.80 11.67 3.50
CA GLY A 142 1.88 11.59 4.50
C GLY A 142 1.87 10.20 5.15
N ARG A 143 3.00 9.47 5.05
CA ARG A 143 3.15 8.13 5.67
C ARG A 143 3.68 8.19 7.10
N ASN A 144 4.09 9.35 7.56
CA ASN A 144 4.88 9.52 8.78
C ASN A 144 4.06 9.87 10.02
N THR A 145 2.74 9.98 9.92
CA THR A 145 1.88 10.30 11.06
C THR A 145 1.01 9.09 11.40
N GLU A 146 1.25 8.49 12.55
CA GLU A 146 0.39 7.47 13.13
C GLU A 146 -0.61 8.16 14.06
N TRP A 147 -1.84 8.33 13.59
CA TRP A 147 -2.92 8.89 14.38
C TRP A 147 -3.50 7.83 15.32
N LYS A 148 -3.69 8.22 16.57
CA LYS A 148 -4.43 7.41 17.55
C LYS A 148 -5.82 7.98 17.74
N PHE A 149 -6.76 7.13 18.13
CA PHE A 149 -8.14 7.54 18.38
C PHE A 149 -8.23 8.74 19.34
N ASP A 150 -7.45 8.72 20.43
CA ASP A 150 -7.47 9.75 21.45
C ASP A 150 -6.93 11.10 20.95
N ASP A 151 -6.07 11.11 19.94
CA ASP A 151 -5.55 12.32 19.30
C ASP A 151 -6.65 13.05 18.50
N LEU A 152 -7.62 12.29 17.95
CA LEU A 152 -8.61 12.79 17.00
C LEU A 152 -9.98 13.06 17.64
N ILE A 153 -10.39 12.25 18.63
CA ILE A 153 -11.77 12.26 19.10
C ILE A 153 -12.21 13.62 19.69
N GLY A 154 -11.28 14.33 20.34
CA GLY A 154 -11.53 15.65 20.91
C GLY A 154 -11.89 16.69 19.84
N ASP A 155 -11.22 16.65 18.70
CA ASP A 155 -11.45 17.58 17.59
C ASP A 155 -12.67 17.18 16.78
N VAL A 156 -12.89 15.88 16.56
CA VAL A 156 -14.09 15.39 15.88
C VAL A 156 -15.37 15.81 16.59
N LYS A 157 -15.41 15.79 17.93
CA LYS A 157 -16.55 16.23 18.73
C LYS A 157 -16.82 17.74 18.66
N LYS A 158 -15.81 18.54 18.30
CA LYS A 158 -15.94 20.01 18.14
C LYS A 158 -16.31 20.42 16.71
N LEU A 159 -16.37 19.49 15.75
CA LEU A 159 -16.67 19.82 14.37
C LEU A 159 -18.06 20.43 14.23
N PRO A 160 -18.20 21.60 13.58
CA PRO A 160 -19.48 22.25 13.39
C PRO A 160 -20.37 21.42 12.45
N PRO A 161 -21.68 21.51 12.56
CA PRO A 161 -22.62 21.00 11.55
C PRO A 161 -22.47 21.72 10.22
N GLY A 162 -22.92 21.13 9.11
CA GLY A 162 -22.94 21.78 7.79
C GLY A 162 -21.61 21.74 7.05
N ARG A 163 -20.78 20.72 7.27
CA ARG A 163 -19.56 20.46 6.49
C ARG A 163 -19.88 20.18 5.04
N SER A 164 -18.96 20.53 4.13
CA SER A 164 -19.15 20.33 2.70
C SER A 164 -19.15 18.84 2.34
N PHE A 165 -20.24 18.38 1.73
CA PHE A 165 -20.35 17.03 1.18
C PHE A 165 -19.30 16.78 0.08
N ASP A 166 -19.05 17.77 -0.78
CA ASP A 166 -18.11 17.64 -1.90
C ASP A 166 -16.66 17.48 -1.41
N VAL A 167 -16.29 18.22 -0.35
CA VAL A 167 -14.98 18.05 0.29
C VAL A 167 -14.87 16.65 0.91
N GLY A 168 -15.90 16.18 1.62
CA GLY A 168 -15.93 14.84 2.19
C GLY A 168 -15.85 13.74 1.13
N LYS A 169 -16.59 13.89 0.04
CA LYS A 169 -16.53 12.98 -1.11
C LYS A 169 -15.14 12.94 -1.76
N ASN A 170 -14.51 14.10 -1.89
CA ASN A 170 -13.16 14.16 -2.41
C ASN A 170 -12.15 13.49 -1.46
N LEU A 171 -12.23 13.76 -0.16
CA LEU A 171 -11.40 13.11 0.86
C LEU A 171 -11.59 11.59 0.87
N PHE A 172 -12.82 11.10 0.69
CA PHE A 172 -13.11 9.67 0.57
C PHE A 172 -12.37 9.02 -0.62
N LYS A 173 -12.20 9.75 -1.73
CA LYS A 173 -11.38 9.32 -2.87
C LYS A 173 -9.89 9.43 -2.57
N VAL A 174 -9.44 10.57 -2.04
CA VAL A 174 -8.03 10.85 -1.74
C VAL A 174 -7.48 9.89 -0.68
N ALA A 175 -8.26 9.60 0.36
CA ALA A 175 -7.93 8.62 1.38
C ALA A 175 -8.07 7.17 0.89
N ASN A 176 -8.43 6.97 -0.38
CA ASN A 176 -8.62 5.67 -1.03
C ASN A 176 -9.70 4.76 -0.41
N CYS A 177 -10.64 5.32 0.34
CA CYS A 177 -11.76 4.57 0.91
C CYS A 177 -12.62 3.90 -0.19
N VAL A 178 -12.73 4.55 -1.37
CA VAL A 178 -13.41 4.01 -2.57
C VAL A 178 -12.78 2.71 -3.08
N GLY A 179 -11.53 2.44 -2.74
CA GLY A 179 -10.84 1.21 -3.15
C GLY A 179 -11.46 -0.05 -2.53
N CYS A 180 -12.09 0.09 -1.38
CA CYS A 180 -12.72 -1.02 -0.66
C CYS A 180 -14.22 -0.81 -0.43
N HIS A 181 -14.67 0.42 -0.19
CA HIS A 181 -16.03 0.74 0.19
C HIS A 181 -16.82 1.37 -0.95
N LYS A 182 -18.11 1.07 -0.99
CA LYS A 182 -19.08 1.73 -1.85
C LYS A 182 -19.78 2.85 -1.08
N LEU A 183 -19.97 3.99 -1.72
CA LEU A 183 -20.78 5.11 -1.25
C LEU A 183 -21.58 5.71 -2.42
N ASN A 184 -22.91 5.72 -2.36
CA ASN A 184 -23.80 6.27 -3.41
C ASN A 184 -23.46 5.77 -4.82
N ASN A 185 -23.30 4.47 -4.99
CA ASN A 185 -22.92 3.78 -6.23
C ASN A 185 -21.48 4.06 -6.74
N GLU A 186 -20.69 4.86 -6.04
CA GLU A 186 -19.25 5.02 -6.31
C GLU A 186 -18.43 4.11 -5.38
N GLY A 187 -17.33 3.57 -5.88
CA GLY A 187 -16.43 2.71 -5.12
C GLY A 187 -16.65 1.22 -5.28
N ARG A 188 -16.05 0.43 -4.40
CA ARG A 188 -16.00 -1.04 -4.47
C ARG A 188 -16.77 -1.70 -3.32
N GLU A 189 -17.12 -2.97 -3.50
CA GLU A 189 -17.82 -3.79 -2.50
C GLU A 189 -16.91 -4.87 -1.90
N LEU A 190 -15.64 -4.51 -1.62
CA LEU A 190 -14.74 -5.38 -0.86
C LEU A 190 -14.98 -5.25 0.63
N GLY A 191 -15.32 -4.06 1.09
CA GLY A 191 -15.78 -3.74 2.43
C GLY A 191 -17.28 -3.42 2.44
N PRO A 192 -17.86 -3.11 3.63
CA PRO A 192 -19.26 -2.73 3.77
C PRO A 192 -19.65 -1.55 2.86
N ASP A 193 -20.88 -1.60 2.32
CA ASP A 193 -21.49 -0.48 1.60
C ASP A 193 -21.86 0.62 2.59
N LEU A 194 -21.10 1.71 2.59
CA LEU A 194 -21.27 2.83 3.50
C LEU A 194 -22.52 3.66 3.21
N THR A 195 -23.17 3.48 2.03
CA THR A 195 -24.47 4.07 1.75
C THR A 195 -25.56 3.54 2.69
N LYS A 196 -25.37 2.33 3.19
CA LYS A 196 -26.34 1.62 4.06
C LYS A 196 -26.10 1.86 5.54
N ILE A 197 -25.10 2.67 5.92
CA ILE A 197 -24.87 3.05 7.31
C ILE A 197 -26.08 3.89 7.79
N GLU A 198 -26.73 3.41 8.85
CA GLU A 198 -27.79 4.15 9.51
C GLU A 198 -27.20 5.12 10.53
N PRO A 199 -27.23 6.46 10.28
CA PRO A 199 -26.57 7.42 11.17
C PRO A 199 -27.09 7.40 12.63
N LYS A 200 -28.33 6.90 12.84
CA LYS A 200 -28.91 6.76 14.18
C LYS A 200 -28.40 5.56 14.95
N LYS A 201 -27.79 4.58 14.28
CA LYS A 201 -27.28 3.35 14.90
C LYS A 201 -25.77 3.39 15.15
N HIS A 202 -25.06 4.36 14.58
CA HIS A 202 -23.61 4.48 14.69
C HIS A 202 -23.23 5.86 15.20
N THR A 203 -22.56 5.89 16.33
CA THR A 203 -22.00 7.12 16.87
C THR A 203 -20.75 7.55 16.12
N THR A 204 -20.40 8.83 16.18
CA THR A 204 -19.15 9.35 15.60
C THR A 204 -17.92 8.64 16.19
N ASP A 205 -17.95 8.28 17.47
CA ASP A 205 -16.89 7.55 18.17
C ASP A 205 -16.71 6.14 17.56
N GLU A 206 -17.81 5.42 17.31
CA GLU A 206 -17.77 4.09 16.69
C GLU A 206 -17.23 4.16 15.26
N LEU A 207 -17.69 5.15 14.48
CA LEU A 207 -17.19 5.35 13.11
C LEU A 207 -15.70 5.68 13.10
N LEU A 208 -15.23 6.56 13.99
CA LEU A 208 -13.81 6.93 14.08
C LEU A 208 -12.94 5.74 14.53
N ARG A 209 -13.45 4.85 15.38
CA ARG A 209 -12.71 3.64 15.81
C ARG A 209 -12.60 2.58 14.69
N SER A 210 -13.45 2.65 13.68
CA SER A 210 -13.48 1.70 12.57
C SER A 210 -12.61 2.13 11.37
N ILE A 211 -11.99 3.31 11.44
CA ILE A 211 -11.06 3.85 10.45
C ILE A 211 -9.62 3.61 10.90
#